data_988fb7ad0df4c8cdcc12d61cbfbf6404
#
_entry.id   988fb7ad0df4c8cdcc12d61cbfbf6404
#
_cell.length_a   1.000
_cell.length_b   1.000
_cell.length_c   1.000
_cell.angle_alpha   90.00
_cell.angle_beta   90.00
_cell.angle_gamma   90.00
#
_symmetry.space_group_name_H-M   'P 1'
#
loop_
_entity.id
_entity.type
_entity.pdbx_description
1 polymer ?
#
loop_
_entity_poly.entity_id
_entity_poly.type
_entity_poly.pdbx_seq_one_letter_code
_entity_poly.pdbx_strand_id
1 'polypeptide(L)'
;MTVDDLYKVKGPVNLNRLSAMYDLVDKPDLKFKGFIPAIPPRLESNSNIFEALHHGDILLHHPFQSFAPVLDFLXXXXXXXXVLSIKQTLYRTGDDSAVVEHLKEAARAGKEVTVVIELRARFEEEANIGLASDLQEVGAHVVYGVVGYKTHAKMILVVRREGRSLRRYVHLGTGNYHARTARLYTDYGLLTCDKRLGEDVNKIFHQLTGLGR
;
A
#
# COMPACT_ATOMS: atom_id res chain seq x y z
N MET A 1 5.88 -9.09 -34.51
CA MET A 1 6.66 -10.31 -34.29
C MET A 1 7.12 -10.83 -35.62
N THR A 2 8.42 -11.03 -35.79
CA THR A 2 9.04 -11.53 -37.04
C THR A 2 9.59 -12.93 -36.78
N VAL A 3 10.08 -13.57 -37.84
CA VAL A 3 10.72 -14.88 -37.72
C VAL A 3 11.95 -14.82 -36.84
N ASP A 4 12.61 -13.66 -36.81
CA ASP A 4 13.81 -13.45 -35.99
C ASP A 4 13.49 -13.38 -34.48
N ASP A 5 12.23 -13.18 -34.12
CA ASP A 5 11.79 -13.17 -32.73
C ASP A 5 11.45 -14.58 -32.22
N LEU A 6 11.56 -15.59 -33.08
CA LEU A 6 11.15 -16.97 -32.77
C LEU A 6 12.37 -17.82 -32.36
N TYR A 7 12.37 -18.25 -31.11
CA TYR A 7 13.44 -19.09 -30.56
C TYR A 7 12.94 -20.53 -30.42
N LYS A 8 13.53 -21.43 -31.22
CA LYS A 8 13.17 -22.84 -31.21
C LYS A 8 13.98 -23.58 -30.14
N VAL A 9 13.28 -24.22 -29.22
CA VAL A 9 13.95 -24.98 -28.13
C VAL A 9 13.46 -26.42 -28.13
N LYS A 10 14.31 -27.32 -27.65
CA LYS A 10 13.93 -28.75 -27.44
C LYS A 10 13.48 -28.91 -26.00
N GLY A 11 12.19 -29.14 -25.80
CA GLY A 11 11.63 -29.36 -24.47
C GLY A 11 10.56 -28.37 -24.09
N PRO A 12 10.11 -28.41 -22.84
CA PRO A 12 9.06 -27.51 -22.38
C PRO A 12 9.51 -26.05 -22.44
N VAL A 13 8.61 -25.16 -22.89
CA VAL A 13 8.91 -23.75 -23.05
C VAL A 13 8.25 -22.87 -21.99
N ASN A 14 7.14 -23.30 -21.42
CA ASN A 14 6.43 -22.50 -20.40
C ASN A 14 6.92 -22.89 -19.00
N LEU A 15 8.19 -22.60 -18.72
CA LEU A 15 8.82 -22.99 -17.46
C LEU A 15 8.24 -22.25 -16.24
N ASN A 16 7.57 -21.12 -16.47
CA ASN A 16 6.90 -20.40 -15.40
C ASN A 16 5.86 -21.26 -14.67
N ARG A 17 5.27 -22.22 -15.38
CA ARG A 17 4.30 -23.16 -14.79
C ARG A 17 4.91 -24.08 -13.73
N LEU A 18 6.25 -24.22 -13.72
CA LEU A 18 6.92 -25.04 -12.72
C LEU A 18 6.74 -24.49 -11.31
N SER A 19 6.42 -23.19 -11.18
CA SER A 19 6.11 -22.61 -9.86
C SER A 19 4.97 -23.35 -9.15
N ALA A 20 4.03 -23.94 -9.90
CA ALA A 20 2.93 -24.70 -9.33
C ALA A 20 3.39 -26.00 -8.64
N MET A 21 4.58 -26.49 -8.97
CA MET A 21 5.11 -27.72 -8.34
C MET A 21 5.20 -27.58 -6.82
N TYR A 22 5.48 -26.35 -6.33
CA TYR A 22 5.61 -26.12 -4.90
C TYR A 22 4.33 -26.53 -4.15
N ASP A 23 3.18 -26.18 -4.70
CA ASP A 23 1.89 -26.49 -4.08
C ASP A 23 1.42 -27.94 -4.36
N LEU A 24 1.80 -28.49 -5.51
CA LEU A 24 1.36 -29.84 -5.93
C LEU A 24 2.14 -30.95 -5.26
N VAL A 25 3.38 -30.68 -4.81
CA VAL A 25 4.24 -31.72 -4.25
C VAL A 25 4.09 -31.76 -2.74
N ASP A 26 3.66 -32.89 -2.21
CA ASP A 26 3.53 -33.10 -0.77
C ASP A 26 4.84 -33.69 -0.22
N LYS A 27 5.83 -32.83 -0.06
CA LYS A 27 7.14 -33.16 0.52
C LYS A 27 7.59 -32.05 1.45
N PRO A 28 7.06 -32.03 2.69
CA PRO A 28 7.39 -30.97 3.66
C PRO A 28 8.89 -30.80 3.91
N ASP A 29 9.64 -31.91 3.85
CA ASP A 29 11.09 -31.90 4.10
C ASP A 29 11.88 -31.11 3.04
N LEU A 30 11.28 -30.87 1.88
CA LEU A 30 11.88 -30.10 0.80
C LEU A 30 11.41 -28.65 0.77
N LYS A 31 10.63 -28.23 1.77
CA LYS A 31 10.06 -26.89 1.84
C LYS A 31 10.58 -26.16 3.07
N PHE A 32 10.75 -24.86 2.97
CA PHE A 32 11.08 -24.06 4.15
C PHE A 32 9.92 -24.09 5.13
N LYS A 33 10.22 -24.11 6.42
CA LYS A 33 9.20 -24.04 7.46
C LYS A 33 8.48 -22.70 7.39
N GLY A 34 7.17 -22.75 7.46
CA GLY A 34 6.35 -21.55 7.55
C GLY A 34 6.53 -20.85 8.90
N PHE A 35 6.17 -19.59 8.94
CA PHE A 35 6.14 -18.82 10.18
C PHE A 35 4.91 -17.89 10.16
N ILE A 36 4.50 -17.47 11.34
CA ILE A 36 3.41 -16.50 11.50
C ILE A 36 4.04 -15.13 11.71
N PRO A 37 3.77 -14.17 10.84
CA PRO A 37 4.31 -12.82 11.03
C PRO A 37 3.87 -12.21 12.36
N ALA A 38 4.83 -11.66 13.10
CA ALA A 38 4.58 -11.08 14.42
C ALA A 38 3.91 -9.70 14.32
N ILE A 39 3.22 -9.32 15.37
CA ILE A 39 2.75 -7.93 15.57
C ILE A 39 3.69 -7.28 16.59
N PRO A 40 4.15 -6.04 16.37
CA PRO A 40 4.96 -5.36 17.39
C PRO A 40 4.20 -5.24 18.72
N PRO A 41 4.85 -5.52 19.85
CA PRO A 41 4.16 -5.51 21.16
C PRO A 41 3.41 -4.21 21.46
N ARG A 42 3.91 -3.08 21.00
CA ARG A 42 3.25 -1.78 21.23
C ARG A 42 1.87 -1.74 20.54
N LEU A 43 1.71 -2.46 19.43
CA LEU A 43 0.43 -2.52 18.71
C LEU A 43 -0.48 -3.60 19.29
N GLU A 44 0.09 -4.65 19.86
CA GLU A 44 -0.71 -5.67 20.55
C GLU A 44 -1.41 -5.11 21.80
N SER A 45 -0.72 -4.21 22.50
CA SER A 45 -1.23 -3.62 23.74
C SER A 45 -2.11 -2.37 23.54
N ASN A 46 -2.11 -1.81 22.33
CA ASN A 46 -2.89 -0.62 22.01
C ASN A 46 -3.84 -0.90 20.85
N SER A 47 -5.13 -0.77 21.12
CA SER A 47 -6.16 -0.94 20.09
C SER A 47 -6.25 0.26 19.13
N ASN A 48 -5.59 1.37 19.46
CA ASN A 48 -5.64 2.61 18.69
C ASN A 48 -4.25 2.96 18.18
N ILE A 49 -4.02 2.78 16.89
CA ILE A 49 -2.72 3.00 16.26
C ILE A 49 -2.27 4.48 16.38
N PHE A 50 -3.20 5.43 16.36
CA PHE A 50 -2.86 6.85 16.51
C PHE A 50 -2.26 7.11 17.91
N GLU A 51 -2.85 6.47 18.93
CA GLU A 51 -2.35 6.57 20.30
C GLU A 51 -0.96 5.94 20.42
N ALA A 52 -0.77 4.77 19.80
CA ALA A 52 0.54 4.11 19.83
C ALA A 52 1.63 5.00 19.19
N LEU A 53 1.28 5.75 18.14
CA LEU A 53 2.23 6.62 17.45
C LEU A 53 2.59 7.89 18.25
N HIS A 54 1.75 8.30 19.21
CA HIS A 54 2.12 9.39 20.12
C HIS A 54 3.31 9.00 21.02
N HIS A 55 3.49 7.71 21.25
CA HIS A 55 4.59 7.20 22.08
C HIS A 55 5.87 6.93 21.28
N GLY A 56 5.84 7.16 19.97
CA GLY A 56 7.02 7.04 19.11
C GLY A 56 6.76 6.27 17.84
N ASP A 57 7.70 6.35 16.93
CA ASP A 57 7.63 5.70 15.62
C ASP A 57 7.57 4.18 15.74
N ILE A 58 6.95 3.53 14.75
CA ILE A 58 6.88 2.07 14.66
C ILE A 58 7.44 1.67 13.31
N LEU A 59 8.53 0.90 13.34
CA LEU A 59 9.13 0.35 12.14
C LEU A 59 8.71 -1.11 12.02
N LEU A 60 8.16 -1.47 10.87
CA LEU A 60 7.75 -2.84 10.52
C LEU A 60 8.75 -3.43 9.54
N HIS A 61 9.10 -4.70 9.75
CA HIS A 61 9.99 -5.44 8.86
C HIS A 61 9.22 -6.64 8.29
N HIS A 62 8.72 -6.48 7.07
CA HIS A 62 8.01 -7.56 6.38
C HIS A 62 9.01 -8.52 5.73
N PRO A 63 8.72 -9.79 5.61
CA PRO A 63 7.48 -10.50 5.98
C PRO A 63 7.46 -10.96 7.44
N PHE A 64 8.52 -10.71 8.21
CA PHE A 64 8.69 -11.22 9.58
C PHE A 64 7.70 -10.57 10.54
N GLN A 65 7.33 -9.31 10.26
CA GLN A 65 6.24 -8.64 10.95
C GLN A 65 5.08 -8.44 9.98
N SER A 66 3.87 -8.48 10.52
CA SER A 66 2.63 -8.49 9.74
C SER A 66 2.39 -7.17 9.02
N PHE A 67 1.71 -7.25 7.87
CA PHE A 67 1.17 -6.09 7.16
C PHE A 67 -0.12 -5.57 7.80
N ALA A 68 -0.73 -6.36 8.71
CA ALA A 68 -2.00 -5.99 9.34
C ALA A 68 -2.01 -4.58 9.95
N PRO A 69 -0.94 -4.13 10.65
CA PRO A 69 -0.96 -2.75 11.17
C PRO A 69 -1.11 -1.66 10.12
N VAL A 70 -0.66 -1.90 8.89
CA VAL A 70 -0.85 -0.93 7.80
C VAL A 70 -2.33 -0.89 7.39
N LEU A 71 -2.98 -2.05 7.36
CA LEU A 71 -4.44 -2.13 7.10
C LEU A 71 -5.23 -1.50 8.25
N ASP A 72 -4.83 -1.75 9.48
CA ASP A 72 -5.46 -1.16 10.68
C ASP A 72 -5.33 0.37 10.67
N PHE A 73 -4.20 0.87 10.21
CA PHE A 73 -3.97 2.31 10.03
C PHE A 73 -5.02 2.89 9.07
N LEU A 74 -5.31 2.21 8.03
CA LEU A 74 -6.36 2.63 7.09
C LEU A 74 -7.76 2.36 7.63
N UNK A 75 -7.94 1.41 8.22
CA UNK A 75 -9.23 1.05 8.75
C UNK A 75 -9.66 1.93 9.90
N UNK A 76 -8.72 2.47 10.54
CA UNK A 76 -8.97 3.39 11.56
C UNK A 76 -9.38 4.71 10.99
N UNK A 77 -9.00 5.00 9.80
CA UNK A 77 -9.33 6.16 9.08
C UNK A 77 -10.81 6.27 8.75
N UNK A 78 -11.44 5.28 8.55
CA UNK A 78 -12.82 5.29 8.23
C UNK A 78 -13.75 5.46 9.40
N UNK A 79 -13.29 4.90 10.54
CA UNK A 79 -14.07 4.88 11.74
C UNK A 79 -13.80 6.03 12.65
N UNK A 80 -12.66 6.62 12.60
CA UNK A 80 -12.33 7.69 13.48
C UNK A 80 -12.92 9.00 12.98
N UNK A 81 -13.62 9.62 13.67
CA UNK A 81 -14.31 10.82 13.33
C UNK A 81 -13.47 12.04 13.27
N UNK A 82 -12.34 11.94 13.67
CA UNK A 82 -11.43 12.95 13.66
C UNK A 82 -10.52 12.95 12.48
N VAL A 83 -10.50 11.98 11.73
CA VAL A 83 -9.78 11.90 10.43
C VAL A 83 -10.53 12.72 9.38
N LEU A 84 -9.81 13.61 8.74
CA LEU A 84 -10.40 14.56 7.77
C LEU A 84 -10.01 14.19 6.34
N SER A 85 -8.73 13.80 6.13
CA SER A 85 -8.29 13.45 4.79
C SER A 85 -7.27 12.33 4.82
N ILE A 86 -7.25 11.57 3.72
CA ILE A 86 -6.31 10.48 3.47
C ILE A 86 -5.74 10.69 2.06
N LYS A 87 -4.43 10.66 1.96
CA LYS A 87 -3.75 10.70 0.65
C LYS A 87 -2.84 9.49 0.56
N GLN A 88 -2.91 8.78 -0.56
CA GLN A 88 -2.14 7.55 -0.72
C GLN A 88 -1.66 7.36 -2.15
N THR A 89 -0.45 6.82 -2.28
CA THR A 89 0.07 6.35 -3.57
C THR A 89 -0.30 4.87 -3.73
N LEU A 90 -0.66 4.47 -4.95
CA LEU A 90 -0.91 3.06 -5.29
C LEU A 90 -0.13 2.71 -6.56
N TYR A 91 0.61 1.62 -6.51
CA TYR A 91 1.39 1.12 -7.65
C TYR A 91 0.85 -0.23 -8.13
N ARG A 92 0.78 -1.20 -7.23
CA ARG A 92 0.19 -2.52 -7.45
C ARG A 92 -0.59 -2.88 -6.22
N THR A 93 -1.87 -3.15 -6.38
CA THR A 93 -2.75 -3.48 -5.25
C THR A 93 -3.21 -4.93 -5.24
N GLY A 94 -3.27 -5.54 -6.43
CA GLY A 94 -3.85 -6.87 -6.59
C GLY A 94 -5.37 -6.82 -6.59
N ASP A 95 -5.98 -7.91 -7.01
CA ASP A 95 -7.42 -8.08 -6.95
C ASP A 95 -7.87 -8.20 -5.48
N ASP A 96 -9.06 -7.77 -5.18
CA ASP A 96 -9.66 -7.82 -3.84
C ASP A 96 -8.78 -7.17 -2.76
N SER A 97 -8.23 -6.00 -3.07
CA SER A 97 -7.32 -5.29 -2.16
C SER A 97 -8.07 -4.68 -0.97
N ALA A 98 -7.74 -5.12 0.25
CA ALA A 98 -8.26 -4.52 1.47
C ALA A 98 -7.88 -3.04 1.58
N VAL A 99 -6.71 -2.66 1.06
CA VAL A 99 -6.26 -1.26 1.04
C VAL A 99 -7.26 -0.41 0.24
N VAL A 100 -7.65 -0.89 -0.94
CA VAL A 100 -8.59 -0.16 -1.81
C VAL A 100 -9.96 -0.06 -1.14
N GLU A 101 -10.44 -1.16 -0.55
CA GLU A 101 -11.75 -1.14 0.12
C GLU A 101 -11.77 -0.15 1.28
N HIS A 102 -10.71 -0.09 2.09
CA HIS A 102 -10.63 0.91 3.17
C HIS A 102 -10.65 2.35 2.63
N LEU A 103 -9.99 2.61 1.50
CA LEU A 103 -10.03 3.95 0.88
C LEU A 103 -11.43 4.28 0.37
N LYS A 104 -12.12 3.30 -0.23
CA LYS A 104 -13.50 3.46 -0.70
C LYS A 104 -14.45 3.73 0.48
N GLU A 105 -14.31 2.97 1.56
CA GLU A 105 -15.10 3.16 2.77
C GLU A 105 -14.87 4.54 3.38
N ALA A 106 -13.64 5.00 3.43
CA ALA A 106 -13.31 6.34 3.94
C ALA A 106 -14.00 7.43 3.09
N ALA A 107 -13.95 7.29 1.76
CA ALA A 107 -14.59 8.24 0.85
C ALA A 107 -16.12 8.24 1.06
N ARG A 108 -16.73 7.06 1.15
CA ARG A 108 -18.17 6.94 1.43
C ARG A 108 -18.55 7.57 2.77
N ALA A 109 -17.65 7.53 3.75
CA ALA A 109 -17.84 8.15 5.06
C ALA A 109 -17.60 9.67 5.05
N GLY A 110 -17.37 10.26 3.87
CA GLY A 110 -17.23 11.72 3.72
C GLY A 110 -15.83 12.25 3.99
N LYS A 111 -14.83 11.39 4.07
CA LYS A 111 -13.44 11.83 4.20
C LYS A 111 -12.93 12.30 2.84
N GLU A 112 -12.03 13.29 2.87
CA GLU A 112 -11.33 13.71 1.64
C GLU A 112 -10.27 12.67 1.30
N VAL A 113 -10.53 11.86 0.27
CA VAL A 113 -9.59 10.79 -0.14
C VAL A 113 -8.97 11.18 -1.48
N THR A 114 -7.63 11.22 -1.51
CA THR A 114 -6.85 11.46 -2.73
C THR A 114 -5.94 10.27 -2.97
N VAL A 115 -6.00 9.70 -4.17
CA VAL A 115 -5.18 8.54 -4.53
C VAL A 115 -4.36 8.88 -5.76
N VAL A 116 -3.05 8.72 -5.65
CA VAL A 116 -2.13 8.87 -6.79
C VAL A 116 -1.83 7.48 -7.32
N ILE A 117 -2.34 7.16 -8.52
CA ILE A 117 -2.19 5.84 -9.12
C ILE A 117 -1.12 5.89 -10.21
N GLU A 118 -0.18 4.93 -10.18
CA GLU A 118 0.80 4.75 -11.25
C GLU A 118 0.23 3.77 -12.27
N LEU A 119 -0.19 4.31 -13.43
CA LEU A 119 -0.76 3.50 -14.51
C LEU A 119 0.28 2.61 -15.19
N ARG A 120 1.55 2.99 -15.15
CA ARG A 120 2.63 2.24 -15.81
C ARG A 120 3.17 1.09 -14.97
N ALA A 121 2.33 0.49 -14.13
CA ALA A 121 2.68 -0.73 -13.41
C ALA A 121 2.64 -1.90 -14.40
N ARG A 122 3.81 -2.44 -14.72
CA ARG A 122 3.93 -3.50 -15.74
C ARG A 122 2.96 -4.65 -15.44
N PHE A 123 2.18 -5.04 -16.45
CA PHE A 123 1.18 -6.12 -16.43
C PHE A 123 -0.10 -5.81 -15.63
N GLU A 124 -0.25 -4.58 -15.13
CA GLU A 124 -1.43 -4.20 -14.34
C GLU A 124 -2.10 -2.91 -14.82
N GLU A 125 -1.80 -2.48 -16.05
CA GLU A 125 -2.29 -1.20 -16.57
C GLU A 125 -3.83 -1.18 -16.65
N GLU A 126 -4.43 -2.26 -17.18
CA GLU A 126 -5.89 -2.35 -17.32
C GLU A 126 -6.60 -2.39 -15.96
N ALA A 127 -6.04 -3.18 -15.02
CA ALA A 127 -6.59 -3.27 -13.67
C ALA A 127 -6.53 -1.91 -12.96
N ASN A 128 -5.45 -1.16 -13.14
CA ASN A 128 -5.30 0.16 -12.52
C ASN A 128 -6.29 1.19 -13.08
N ILE A 129 -6.69 1.07 -14.34
CA ILE A 129 -7.72 1.94 -14.94
C ILE A 129 -9.07 1.65 -14.30
N GLY A 130 -9.44 0.38 -14.15
CA GLY A 130 -10.67 -0.03 -13.47
C GLY A 130 -10.72 0.45 -12.03
N LEU A 131 -9.61 0.28 -11.32
CA LEU A 131 -9.46 0.74 -9.94
C LEU A 131 -9.70 2.25 -9.82
N ALA A 132 -9.15 3.04 -10.76
CA ALA A 132 -9.33 4.49 -10.75
C ALA A 132 -10.81 4.87 -10.87
N SER A 133 -11.52 4.20 -11.79
CA SER A 133 -12.95 4.41 -11.99
C SER A 133 -13.75 4.11 -10.70
N ASP A 134 -13.48 2.96 -10.09
CA ASP A 134 -14.16 2.55 -8.85
C ASP A 134 -13.96 3.56 -7.72
N LEU A 135 -12.75 4.07 -7.59
CA LEU A 135 -12.45 5.07 -6.55
C LEU A 135 -13.18 6.39 -6.84
N GLN A 136 -13.21 6.81 -8.10
CA GLN A 136 -13.92 8.05 -8.48
C GLN A 136 -15.42 7.94 -8.23
N GLU A 137 -16.01 6.76 -8.47
CA GLU A 137 -17.45 6.54 -8.25
C GLU A 137 -17.86 6.76 -6.80
N VAL A 138 -16.97 6.51 -5.85
CA VAL A 138 -17.28 6.72 -4.42
C VAL A 138 -16.83 8.11 -3.93
N GLY A 139 -16.39 8.98 -4.85
CA GLY A 139 -16.06 10.36 -4.52
C GLY A 139 -14.60 10.61 -4.17
N ALA A 140 -13.72 9.62 -4.36
CA ALA A 140 -12.29 9.85 -4.16
C ALA A 140 -11.71 10.65 -5.32
N HIS A 141 -10.73 11.49 -5.01
CA HIS A 141 -9.98 12.25 -6.01
C HIS A 141 -8.82 11.38 -6.49
N VAL A 142 -8.82 11.04 -7.79
CA VAL A 142 -7.78 10.18 -8.37
C VAL A 142 -6.89 11.02 -9.28
N VAL A 143 -5.58 10.88 -9.07
CA VAL A 143 -4.55 11.56 -9.87
C VAL A 143 -3.64 10.49 -10.46
N TYR A 144 -3.35 10.62 -11.75
CA TYR A 144 -2.37 9.76 -12.42
C TYR A 144 -1.03 10.51 -12.39
N GLY A 145 -0.02 9.86 -11.92
CA GLY A 145 1.33 10.36 -11.70
C GLY A 145 1.83 11.54 -12.54
N VAL A 146 3.13 11.72 -12.60
CA VAL A 146 3.76 12.83 -13.30
C VAL A 146 4.21 12.36 -14.69
N VAL A 147 3.86 13.14 -15.73
CA VAL A 147 4.24 12.80 -17.11
C VAL A 147 5.76 12.65 -17.23
N GLY A 148 6.20 11.55 -17.82
CA GLY A 148 7.63 11.27 -18.02
C GLY A 148 8.32 10.59 -16.85
N TYR A 149 7.64 10.44 -15.71
CA TYR A 149 8.20 9.82 -14.51
C TYR A 149 7.26 8.75 -13.97
N LYS A 150 7.82 7.83 -13.17
CA LYS A 150 7.02 6.85 -12.44
C LYS A 150 6.86 7.29 -11.00
N THR A 151 5.66 7.23 -10.49
CA THR A 151 5.39 7.47 -9.07
C THR A 151 5.61 6.16 -8.33
N HIS A 152 6.83 5.96 -7.83
CA HIS A 152 7.22 4.69 -7.19
C HIS A 152 7.24 4.78 -5.66
N ALA A 153 7.03 5.93 -5.09
CA ALA A 153 6.96 6.12 -3.63
C ALA A 153 5.75 5.39 -3.04
N LYS A 154 5.92 4.82 -1.87
CA LYS A 154 4.84 4.16 -1.13
C LYS A 154 4.58 4.99 0.12
N MET A 155 3.54 5.80 0.06
CA MET A 155 3.22 6.78 1.12
C MET A 155 1.73 6.81 1.40
N ILE A 156 1.38 6.88 2.68
CA ILE A 156 0.04 7.23 3.14
C ILE A 156 0.19 8.45 4.05
N LEU A 157 -0.67 9.43 3.85
CA LEU A 157 -0.77 10.60 4.74
C LEU A 157 -2.20 10.68 5.25
N VAL A 158 -2.36 10.70 6.56
CA VAL A 158 -3.65 10.88 7.22
C VAL A 158 -3.60 12.20 7.97
N VAL A 159 -4.61 13.05 7.78
CA VAL A 159 -4.75 14.28 8.55
C VAL A 159 -5.91 14.12 9.51
N ARG A 160 -5.64 14.29 10.79
CA ARG A 160 -6.61 14.10 11.85
C ARG A 160 -6.70 15.36 12.72
N ARG A 161 -7.93 15.71 13.10
CA ARG A 161 -8.18 16.79 14.05
C ARG A 161 -7.98 16.24 15.47
N GLU A 162 -7.17 16.93 16.25
CA GLU A 162 -6.95 16.60 17.66
C GLU A 162 -7.09 17.89 18.49
N GLY A 163 -8.23 17.98 19.15
CA GLY A 163 -8.61 19.21 19.83
C GLY A 163 -8.73 20.36 18.83
N ARG A 164 -7.93 21.40 19.02
CA ARG A 164 -7.93 22.58 18.15
C ARG A 164 -6.88 22.53 17.04
N SER A 165 -6.08 21.46 16.97
CA SER A 165 -4.99 21.35 16.01
C SER A 165 -5.21 20.21 15.02
N LEU A 166 -4.44 20.22 13.95
CA LEU A 166 -4.38 19.13 12.99
C LEU A 166 -3.06 18.39 13.17
N ARG A 167 -3.13 17.08 13.21
CA ARG A 167 -1.96 16.23 13.27
C ARG A 167 -1.90 15.34 12.03
N ARG A 168 -0.69 15.19 11.52
CA ARG A 168 -0.42 14.32 10.37
C ARG A 168 0.17 13.01 10.85
N TYR A 169 -0.32 11.93 10.30
CA TYR A 169 0.17 10.57 10.52
C TYR A 169 0.60 10.03 9.16
N VAL A 170 1.73 9.37 9.13
CA VAL A 170 2.36 8.96 7.88
C VAL A 170 2.74 7.48 7.94
N HIS A 171 2.54 6.78 6.84
CA HIS A 171 3.22 5.53 6.57
C HIS A 171 4.12 5.73 5.35
N LEU A 172 5.38 5.30 5.48
CA LEU A 172 6.35 5.26 4.39
C LEU A 172 6.82 3.83 4.23
N GLY A 173 6.77 3.31 3.01
CA GLY A 173 7.16 1.92 2.76
C GLY A 173 8.15 1.76 1.63
N THR A 174 8.97 0.72 1.71
CA THR A 174 9.79 0.29 0.58
C THR A 174 9.01 -0.65 -0.35
N GLY A 175 7.99 -1.34 0.19
CA GLY A 175 7.16 -2.29 -0.55
C GLY A 175 5.80 -1.75 -0.95
N ASN A 176 5.23 -2.32 -2.01
CA ASN A 176 3.90 -1.94 -2.50
C ASN A 176 2.80 -2.26 -1.47
N TYR A 177 1.69 -1.52 -1.54
CA TYR A 177 0.52 -1.74 -0.68
C TYR A 177 -0.28 -2.94 -1.18
N HIS A 178 0.27 -4.12 -0.94
CA HIS A 178 -0.27 -5.40 -1.41
C HIS A 178 0.04 -6.45 -0.34
N ALA A 179 -0.98 -6.94 0.34
CA ALA A 179 -0.80 -7.85 1.49
C ALA A 179 -0.03 -9.13 1.13
N ARG A 180 -0.29 -9.69 -0.06
CA ARG A 180 0.42 -10.89 -0.51
C ARG A 180 1.90 -10.59 -0.77
N THR A 181 2.20 -9.45 -1.42
CA THR A 181 3.59 -9.03 -1.68
C THR A 181 4.35 -8.85 -0.36
N ALA A 182 3.69 -8.30 0.66
CA ALA A 182 4.30 -8.09 1.98
C ALA A 182 4.65 -9.41 2.68
N ARG A 183 4.12 -10.54 2.22
CA ARG A 183 4.46 -11.87 2.74
C ARG A 183 5.59 -12.55 1.98
N LEU A 184 5.95 -12.00 0.80
CA LEU A 184 6.91 -12.61 -0.11
C LEU A 184 8.22 -11.82 -0.21
N TYR A 185 8.16 -10.51 -0.03
CA TYR A 185 9.30 -9.61 -0.19
C TYR A 185 9.77 -9.10 1.17
N THR A 186 11.07 -8.81 1.24
CA THR A 186 11.68 -8.21 2.43
C THR A 186 11.61 -6.70 2.28
N ASP A 187 10.73 -6.07 3.07
CA ASP A 187 10.46 -4.63 2.98
C ASP A 187 10.37 -4.02 4.38
N TYR A 188 10.53 -2.70 4.42
CA TYR A 188 10.30 -1.92 5.65
C TYR A 188 9.08 -1.03 5.47
N GLY A 189 8.37 -0.81 6.59
CA GLY A 189 7.29 0.16 6.67
C GLY A 189 7.42 0.97 7.94
N LEU A 190 7.47 2.29 7.82
CA LEU A 190 7.58 3.21 8.96
C LEU A 190 6.23 3.88 9.18
N LEU A 191 5.69 3.73 10.37
CA LEU A 191 4.53 4.48 10.83
C LEU A 191 5.01 5.58 11.79
N THR A 192 4.58 6.83 11.58
CA THR A 192 5.08 7.97 12.36
C THR A 192 4.05 9.09 12.43
N CYS A 193 4.12 9.90 13.47
CA CYS A 193 3.44 11.19 13.53
C CYS A 193 4.43 12.35 13.70
N ASP A 194 5.70 12.14 13.32
CA ASP A 194 6.70 13.21 13.34
C ASP A 194 6.25 14.37 12.45
N LYS A 195 6.30 15.57 13.01
CA LYS A 195 5.77 16.77 12.35
C LYS A 195 6.52 17.09 11.05
N ARG A 196 7.85 16.95 11.05
CA ARG A 196 8.68 17.29 9.89
C ARG A 196 8.40 16.31 8.73
N LEU A 197 8.37 15.01 9.05
CA LEU A 197 8.03 14.00 8.05
C LEU A 197 6.62 14.21 7.50
N GLY A 198 5.66 14.54 8.38
CA GLY A 198 4.29 14.83 7.96
C GLY A 198 4.22 16.03 7.01
N GLU A 199 5.00 17.08 7.29
CA GLU A 199 5.05 18.27 6.42
C GLU A 199 5.68 17.94 5.07
N ASP A 200 6.78 17.18 5.05
CA ASP A 200 7.46 16.83 3.81
C ASP A 200 6.61 15.92 2.93
N VAL A 201 5.97 14.90 3.51
CA VAL A 201 5.06 14.03 2.76
C VAL A 201 3.88 14.83 2.19
N ASN A 202 3.35 15.78 2.96
CA ASN A 202 2.27 16.64 2.48
C ASN A 202 2.73 17.48 1.27
N LYS A 203 3.94 18.03 1.31
CA LYS A 203 4.50 18.79 0.17
C LYS A 203 4.66 17.90 -1.06
N ILE A 204 5.13 16.66 -0.87
CA ILE A 204 5.27 15.71 -1.98
C ILE A 204 3.89 15.45 -2.62
N PHE A 205 2.86 15.20 -1.80
CA PHE A 205 1.52 15.00 -2.33
C PHE A 205 1.01 16.23 -3.10
N HIS A 206 1.30 17.45 -2.61
CA HIS A 206 0.93 18.68 -3.34
C HIS A 206 1.60 18.71 -4.72
N GLN A 207 2.88 18.33 -4.81
CA GLN A 207 3.59 18.28 -6.10
C GLN A 207 2.99 17.21 -7.01
N LEU A 208 2.70 16.02 -6.47
CA LEU A 208 2.14 14.90 -7.26
C LEU A 208 0.74 15.22 -7.79
N THR A 209 -0.03 16.02 -7.08
CA THR A 209 -1.41 16.37 -7.46
C THR A 209 -1.49 17.69 -8.25
N GLY A 210 -0.35 18.30 -8.59
CA GLY A 210 -0.30 19.53 -9.36
C GLY A 210 -0.62 20.79 -8.56
N LEU A 211 -0.73 20.69 -7.24
CA LEU A 211 -1.02 21.84 -6.37
C LEU A 211 0.25 22.50 -5.82
N GLY A 212 1.40 21.85 -6.03
CA GLY A 212 2.68 22.38 -5.60
C GLY A 212 3.36 23.22 -6.69
N ARG A 213 4.18 24.21 -6.28
CA ARG A 213 5.05 24.98 -7.17
C ARG A 213 6.50 24.51 -6.98
#